data_42e98bcc4f3cf377a048d2a0482ae145
#
_entry.id   42e98bcc4f3cf377a048d2a0482ae145
#
_cell.length_a   1.000
_cell.length_b   1.000
_cell.length_c   1.000
_cell.angle_alpha   90.00
_cell.angle_beta   90.00
_cell.angle_gamma   90.00
#
_symmetry.space_group_name_H-M   'P 1'
#
loop_
_entity.id
_entity.type
_entity.pdbx_description
1 polymer ?
#
loop_
_entity_poly.entity_id
_entity_poly.type
_entity_poly.pdbx_seq_one_letter_code
_entity_poly.pdbx_strand_id
1 'polypeptide(L)'
;AKDAEKFLTMKDVPAPHQIKAQLDTYVIGQERAKRAVSVAVYNHYKRVILRQQDELRANENTEEKAENAAAQGMQMQGGEPEIEKSNILMLGPTGSGKTYLVKTLAKLLDVPLAIADATALTEAGYIGDDIESVVSKLLAAAGNDVEKAEQGIIFIDEIDKIAKKK
;
A
#
# COMPACT_ATOMS: atom_id res chain seq x y z
N ALA A 1 30.39 1.75 -2.09
CA ALA A 1 29.69 1.44 -0.86
C ALA A 1 28.27 1.10 -1.29
N LYS A 2 27.89 -0.18 -1.23
CA LYS A 2 26.51 -0.61 -1.42
C LYS A 2 25.75 -0.11 -0.19
N ASP A 3 24.81 0.79 -0.39
CA ASP A 3 23.85 1.14 0.64
C ASP A 3 23.14 -0.16 1.03
N ALA A 4 23.27 -0.53 2.31
CA ALA A 4 22.57 -1.67 2.85
C ALA A 4 21.08 -1.37 2.67
N GLU A 5 20.39 -2.17 1.86
CA GLU A 5 18.95 -2.15 1.71
C GLU A 5 18.34 -2.18 3.10
N LYS A 6 17.68 -1.09 3.47
CA LYS A 6 17.05 -0.95 4.78
C LYS A 6 15.72 -1.69 4.72
N PHE A 7 15.76 -2.98 5.02
CA PHE A 7 14.54 -3.77 5.12
C PHE A 7 13.61 -3.19 6.19
N LEU A 8 12.36 -2.93 5.79
CA LEU A 8 11.32 -2.55 6.73
C LEU A 8 11.08 -3.69 7.73
N THR A 9 11.10 -3.36 9.00
CA THR A 9 10.76 -4.30 10.07
C THR A 9 9.44 -3.92 10.72
N MET A 10 8.78 -4.86 11.41
CA MET A 10 7.56 -4.57 12.16
C MET A 10 7.72 -3.48 13.22
N LYS A 11 8.95 -3.18 13.64
CA LYS A 11 9.26 -2.09 14.58
C LYS A 11 9.21 -0.71 13.91
N ASP A 12 9.39 -0.66 12.59
CA ASP A 12 9.38 0.59 11.83
C ASP A 12 7.95 1.01 11.46
N VAL A 13 6.97 0.08 11.56
CA VAL A 13 5.57 0.35 11.25
C VAL A 13 4.81 0.76 12.50
N PRO A 14 4.29 2.00 12.57
CA PRO A 14 3.51 2.44 13.71
C PRO A 14 2.23 1.59 13.87
N ALA A 15 1.86 1.28 15.10
CA ALA A 15 0.58 0.61 15.37
C ALA A 15 -0.62 1.46 14.93
N PRO A 16 -1.78 0.86 14.60
CA PRO A 16 -2.94 1.60 14.06
C PRO A 16 -3.37 2.78 14.92
N HIS A 17 -3.33 2.65 16.25
CA HIS A 17 -3.66 3.74 17.16
C HIS A 17 -2.66 4.90 17.11
N GLN A 18 -1.39 4.63 16.82
CA GLN A 18 -0.37 5.66 16.65
C GLN A 18 -0.55 6.40 15.32
N ILE A 19 -0.87 5.68 14.23
CA ILE A 19 -1.20 6.28 12.93
C ILE A 19 -2.42 7.18 13.10
N LYS A 20 -3.47 6.70 13.78
CA LYS A 20 -4.67 7.50 14.06
C LYS A 20 -4.34 8.74 14.87
N ALA A 21 -3.54 8.63 15.93
CA ALA A 21 -3.17 9.77 16.77
C ALA A 21 -2.41 10.83 15.96
N GLN A 22 -1.55 10.43 15.04
CA GLN A 22 -0.89 11.37 14.13
C GLN A 22 -1.88 12.03 13.17
N LEU A 23 -2.85 11.29 12.63
CA LEU A 23 -3.91 11.85 11.79
C LEU A 23 -4.78 12.84 12.57
N ASP A 24 -5.05 12.58 13.85
CA ASP A 24 -5.83 13.47 14.72
C ASP A 24 -5.19 14.85 14.89
N THR A 25 -3.87 14.94 14.73
CA THR A 25 -3.14 16.21 14.80
C THR A 25 -3.45 17.13 13.62
N TYR A 26 -3.75 16.55 12.44
CA TYR A 26 -3.92 17.31 11.19
C TYR A 26 -5.36 17.33 10.68
N VAL A 27 -6.15 16.30 11.00
CA VAL A 27 -7.50 16.11 10.47
C VAL A 27 -8.51 16.14 11.62
N ILE A 28 -9.37 17.14 11.63
CA ILE A 28 -10.45 17.27 12.62
C ILE A 28 -11.63 16.38 12.20
N GLY A 29 -12.18 15.65 13.16
CA GLY A 29 -13.33 14.75 12.92
C GLY A 29 -12.95 13.50 12.13
N GLN A 30 -13.92 12.94 11.40
CA GLN A 30 -13.76 11.73 10.56
C GLN A 30 -13.21 10.50 11.31
N GLU A 31 -13.63 10.29 12.55
CA GLU A 31 -13.11 9.25 13.45
C GLU A 31 -13.15 7.85 12.86
N ARG A 32 -14.26 7.49 12.20
CA ARG A 32 -14.42 6.17 11.59
C ARG A 32 -13.47 5.98 10.40
N ALA A 33 -13.34 7.01 9.54
CA ALA A 33 -12.45 6.97 8.39
C ALA A 33 -10.99 6.87 8.84
N LYS A 34 -10.57 7.68 9.82
CA LYS A 34 -9.22 7.63 10.38
C LYS A 34 -8.87 6.25 10.95
N ARG A 35 -9.79 5.63 11.69
CA ARG A 35 -9.59 4.26 12.21
C ARG A 35 -9.44 3.22 11.10
N ALA A 36 -10.36 3.23 10.15
CA ALA A 36 -10.34 2.26 9.04
C ALA A 36 -9.07 2.36 8.21
N VAL A 37 -8.68 3.59 7.86
CA VAL A 37 -7.46 3.86 7.09
C VAL A 37 -6.21 3.45 7.88
N SER A 38 -6.14 3.75 9.18
CA SER A 38 -4.99 3.37 10.03
C SER A 38 -4.82 1.86 10.11
N VAL A 39 -5.90 1.09 10.24
CA VAL A 39 -5.86 -0.38 10.24
C VAL A 39 -5.43 -0.93 8.88
N ALA A 40 -5.99 -0.40 7.80
CA ALA A 40 -5.69 -0.87 6.45
C ALA A 40 -4.22 -0.62 6.08
N VAL A 41 -3.68 0.54 6.44
CA VAL A 41 -2.27 0.87 6.25
C VAL A 41 -1.36 -0.07 7.05
N TYR A 42 -1.68 -0.28 8.31
CA TYR A 42 -0.94 -1.22 9.14
C TYR A 42 -0.92 -2.64 8.53
N ASN A 43 -2.07 -3.13 8.08
CA ASN A 43 -2.18 -4.43 7.43
C ASN A 43 -1.39 -4.49 6.11
N HIS A 44 -1.39 -3.40 5.33
CA HIS A 44 -0.59 -3.31 4.11
C HIS A 44 0.90 -3.48 4.41
N TYR A 45 1.44 -2.72 5.36
CA TYR A 45 2.85 -2.83 5.72
C TYR A 45 3.20 -4.18 6.33
N LYS A 46 2.35 -4.71 7.19
CA LYS A 46 2.54 -6.05 7.74
C LYS A 46 2.67 -7.09 6.64
N ARG A 47 1.83 -7.01 5.60
CA ARG A 47 1.90 -7.90 4.44
C ARG A 47 3.20 -7.73 3.65
N VAL A 48 3.63 -6.49 3.40
CA VAL A 48 4.89 -6.21 2.70
C VAL A 48 6.08 -6.83 3.46
N ILE A 49 6.14 -6.64 4.77
CA ILE A 49 7.20 -7.18 5.61
C ILE A 49 7.20 -8.71 5.61
N LEU A 50 6.03 -9.34 5.75
CA LEU A 50 5.94 -10.80 5.71
C LEU A 50 6.43 -11.34 4.36
N ARG A 51 6.04 -10.73 3.24
CA ARG A 51 6.52 -11.14 1.92
C ARG A 51 8.04 -11.03 1.80
N GLN A 52 8.63 -9.93 2.24
CA GLN A 52 10.09 -9.74 2.23
C GLN A 52 10.80 -10.82 3.08
N GLN A 53 10.24 -11.18 4.23
CA GLN A 53 10.78 -12.24 5.08
C GLN A 53 10.70 -13.62 4.40
N ASP A 54 9.60 -13.91 3.72
CA ASP A 54 9.43 -15.17 2.99
C ASP A 54 10.40 -15.28 1.80
N GLU A 55 10.63 -14.18 1.08
CA GLU A 55 11.60 -14.11 -0.01
C GLU A 55 13.03 -14.34 0.50
N LEU A 56 13.39 -13.74 1.64
CA LEU A 56 14.69 -13.97 2.27
C LEU A 56 14.87 -15.43 2.69
N ARG A 57 13.89 -16.03 3.34
CA ARG A 57 13.90 -17.45 3.74
C ARG A 57 13.98 -18.38 2.54
N ALA A 58 13.31 -18.05 1.44
CA ALA A 58 13.36 -18.82 0.21
C ALA A 58 14.76 -18.79 -0.41
N ASN A 59 15.43 -17.64 -0.40
CA ASN A 59 16.78 -17.49 -0.90
C ASN A 59 17.82 -18.22 -0.04
N GLU A 60 17.74 -18.12 1.30
CA GLU A 60 18.60 -18.86 2.23
C GLU A 60 18.46 -20.38 2.05
N ASN A 61 17.21 -20.88 1.93
CA ASN A 61 16.95 -22.30 1.67
C ASN A 61 17.46 -22.77 0.30
N THR A 62 17.62 -21.88 -0.67
CA THR A 62 18.15 -22.22 -1.99
C THR A 62 19.68 -22.37 -1.93
N GLU A 63 20.34 -21.57 -1.13
CA GLU A 63 21.79 -21.68 -0.90
C GLU A 63 22.15 -22.90 -0.04
N GLU A 64 21.40 -23.20 1.02
CA GLU A 64 21.59 -24.40 1.84
C GLU A 64 21.25 -25.71 1.11
N LYS A 65 20.26 -25.70 0.20
CA LYS A 65 19.93 -26.89 -0.61
C LYS A 65 21.01 -27.21 -1.66
N ALA A 66 21.84 -26.27 -2.04
CA ALA A 66 23.00 -26.53 -2.90
C ALA A 66 24.11 -27.27 -2.15
N GLU A 67 24.19 -27.16 -0.84
CA GLU A 67 25.19 -27.83 -0.02
C GLU A 67 24.74 -29.16 0.63
N ASN A 68 23.41 -29.38 0.83
CA ASN A 68 22.88 -30.52 1.54
C ASN A 68 21.79 -31.30 0.76
N ALA A 69 22.18 -31.95 -0.34
CA ALA A 69 21.30 -32.90 -1.05
C ALA A 69 21.14 -34.25 -0.34
N ALA A 70 21.28 -34.34 0.97
CA ALA A 70 21.15 -35.58 1.73
C ALA A 70 20.67 -35.37 3.17
N ALA A 71 19.43 -34.96 3.40
CA ALA A 71 18.73 -35.28 4.64
C ALA A 71 17.23 -34.98 4.50
N GLN A 72 16.45 -36.02 4.76
CA GLN A 72 15.01 -36.11 4.61
C GLN A 72 14.23 -35.25 5.61
N GLY A 73 13.16 -34.62 5.07
CA GLY A 73 11.79 -34.71 5.58
C GLY A 73 11.48 -34.23 6.99
N MET A 74 10.91 -33.03 7.06
CA MET A 74 9.70 -32.77 7.86
C MET A 74 9.18 -31.37 7.52
N GLN A 75 8.19 -31.32 6.63
CA GLN A 75 7.40 -30.13 6.40
C GLN A 75 6.50 -29.90 7.61
N MET A 76 6.82 -28.96 8.44
CA MET A 76 5.83 -28.35 9.33
C MET A 76 4.98 -27.38 8.49
N GLN A 77 3.83 -27.87 8.04
CA GLN A 77 2.73 -27.06 7.56
C GLN A 77 2.09 -26.31 8.74
N GLY A 78 2.66 -25.19 9.09
CA GLY A 78 1.98 -24.18 9.87
C GLY A 78 1.82 -22.96 8.97
N GLY A 79 0.77 -22.92 8.18
CA GLY A 79 0.47 -21.75 7.35
C GLY A 79 0.27 -20.54 8.26
N GLU A 80 1.17 -19.55 8.17
CA GLU A 80 0.93 -18.25 8.76
C GLU A 80 -0.33 -17.65 8.11
N PRO A 81 -1.19 -16.93 8.86
CA PRO A 81 -2.42 -16.38 8.32
C PRO A 81 -2.08 -15.38 7.19
N GLU A 82 -2.54 -15.68 5.99
CA GLU A 82 -2.39 -14.81 4.84
C GLU A 82 -3.23 -13.56 5.02
N ILE A 83 -2.59 -12.39 4.99
CA ILE A 83 -3.27 -11.11 5.05
C ILE A 83 -3.69 -10.71 3.65
N GLU A 84 -4.98 -10.79 3.36
CA GLU A 84 -5.53 -10.42 2.05
C GLU A 84 -5.32 -8.94 1.72
N LYS A 85 -5.18 -8.67 0.41
CA LYS A 85 -5.20 -7.31 -0.10
C LYS A 85 -6.60 -6.74 0.07
N SER A 86 -6.70 -5.53 0.63
CA SER A 86 -7.97 -4.83 0.74
C SER A 86 -7.87 -3.43 0.14
N ASN A 87 -8.91 -3.05 -0.60
CA ASN A 87 -9.12 -1.68 -1.04
C ASN A 87 -10.10 -1.00 -0.07
N ILE A 88 -9.97 0.32 0.08
CA ILE A 88 -10.86 1.10 0.95
C ILE A 88 -11.78 1.94 0.10
N LEU A 89 -13.09 1.80 0.31
CA LEU A 89 -14.07 2.70 -0.25
C LEU A 89 -14.41 3.79 0.77
N MET A 90 -14.14 5.05 0.39
CA MET A 90 -14.45 6.22 1.21
C MET A 90 -15.72 6.90 0.69
N LEU A 91 -16.75 6.96 1.51
CA LEU A 91 -18.02 7.58 1.18
C LEU A 91 -18.20 8.90 1.94
N GLY A 92 -18.69 9.90 1.24
CA GLY A 92 -18.98 11.22 1.81
C GLY A 92 -19.19 12.27 0.73
N PRO A 93 -19.88 13.38 1.05
CA PRO A 93 -20.13 14.45 0.10
C PRO A 93 -18.83 15.11 -0.39
N THR A 94 -18.90 15.78 -1.52
CA THR A 94 -17.81 16.64 -2.03
C THR A 94 -17.46 17.68 -0.96
N GLY A 95 -16.16 17.89 -0.74
CA GLY A 95 -15.69 18.82 0.30
C GLY A 95 -15.65 18.24 1.72
N SER A 96 -15.99 16.97 1.92
CA SER A 96 -15.89 16.31 3.25
C SER A 96 -14.46 16.03 3.73
N GLY A 97 -13.45 16.38 2.94
CA GLY A 97 -12.04 16.23 3.32
C GLY A 97 -11.43 14.86 3.02
N LYS A 98 -12.08 14.01 2.21
CA LYS A 98 -11.55 12.68 1.83
C LYS A 98 -10.14 12.76 1.24
N THR A 99 -9.96 13.63 0.24
CA THR A 99 -8.65 13.82 -0.42
C THR A 99 -7.60 14.37 0.54
N TYR A 100 -8.00 15.29 1.43
CA TYR A 100 -7.10 15.84 2.44
C TYR A 100 -6.62 14.77 3.42
N LEU A 101 -7.50 13.88 3.86
CA LEU A 101 -7.16 12.76 4.72
C LEU A 101 -6.10 11.85 4.07
N VAL A 102 -6.29 11.51 2.79
CA VAL A 102 -5.35 10.65 2.06
C VAL A 102 -4.00 11.33 1.83
N LYS A 103 -4.00 12.61 1.48
CA LYS A 103 -2.76 13.39 1.33
C LYS A 103 -1.98 13.46 2.64
N THR A 104 -2.67 13.69 3.76
CA THR A 104 -2.06 13.72 5.08
C THR A 104 -1.47 12.37 5.45
N LEU A 105 -2.20 11.28 5.18
CA LEU A 105 -1.74 9.93 5.41
C LEU A 105 -0.46 9.62 4.62
N ALA A 106 -0.45 9.88 3.31
CA ALA A 106 0.72 9.64 2.47
C ALA A 106 1.95 10.42 2.95
N LYS A 107 1.74 11.66 3.41
CA LYS A 107 2.81 12.49 3.98
C LYS A 107 3.34 11.94 5.31
N LEU A 108 2.45 11.48 6.20
CA LEU A 108 2.83 10.91 7.49
C LEU A 108 3.62 9.60 7.35
N LEU A 109 3.31 8.82 6.34
CA LEU A 109 3.96 7.55 6.04
C LEU A 109 5.20 7.70 5.15
N ASP A 110 5.44 8.90 4.64
CA ASP A 110 6.50 9.20 3.66
C ASP A 110 6.46 8.27 2.43
N VAL A 111 5.26 8.05 1.90
CA VAL A 111 5.03 7.22 0.72
C VAL A 111 4.54 8.03 -0.47
N PRO A 112 4.83 7.63 -1.72
CA PRO A 112 4.33 8.30 -2.90
C PRO A 112 2.81 8.17 -3.00
N LEU A 113 2.16 9.23 -3.52
CA LEU A 113 0.72 9.30 -3.72
C LEU A 113 0.42 9.69 -5.16
N ALA A 114 -0.43 8.92 -5.82
CA ALA A 114 -1.06 9.31 -7.08
C ALA A 114 -2.56 9.54 -6.87
N ILE A 115 -3.06 10.64 -7.42
CA ILE A 115 -4.49 10.96 -7.39
C ILE A 115 -5.00 10.94 -8.83
N ALA A 116 -6.08 10.20 -9.05
CA ALA A 116 -6.78 10.11 -10.31
C ALA A 116 -8.26 10.48 -10.13
N ASP A 117 -8.85 11.04 -11.17
CA ASP A 117 -10.29 11.25 -11.25
C ASP A 117 -10.89 10.12 -12.10
N ALA A 118 -11.84 9.37 -11.52
CA ALA A 118 -12.47 8.25 -12.19
C ALA A 118 -13.19 8.65 -13.49
N THR A 119 -13.67 9.90 -13.57
CA THR A 119 -14.33 10.42 -14.79
C THR A 119 -13.37 10.70 -15.93
N ALA A 120 -12.09 10.93 -15.61
CA ALA A 120 -11.02 11.11 -16.58
C ALA A 120 -10.38 9.78 -17.01
N LEU A 121 -10.63 8.69 -16.26
CA LEU A 121 -10.15 7.35 -16.62
C LEU A 121 -11.01 6.79 -17.75
N THR A 122 -10.40 6.54 -18.90
CA THR A 122 -11.06 5.97 -20.06
C THR A 122 -10.49 4.59 -20.38
N GLU A 123 -11.28 3.80 -21.11
CA GLU A 123 -10.75 2.55 -21.69
C GLU A 123 -9.64 2.89 -22.70
N ALA A 124 -8.66 1.98 -22.81
CA ALA A 124 -7.50 2.16 -23.69
C ALA A 124 -7.90 2.56 -25.12
N GLY A 125 -7.37 3.69 -25.59
CA GLY A 125 -7.60 4.22 -26.94
C GLY A 125 -8.45 5.48 -27.05
N TYR A 126 -9.01 5.97 -25.95
CA TYR A 126 -9.70 7.27 -25.89
C TYR A 126 -8.83 8.36 -25.25
N ILE A 127 -9.14 9.63 -25.55
CA ILE A 127 -8.43 10.78 -24.96
C ILE A 127 -8.80 10.86 -23.46
N GLY A 128 -7.84 10.58 -22.58
CA GLY A 128 -7.99 10.64 -21.14
C GLY A 128 -6.87 9.89 -20.42
N ASP A 129 -6.87 9.98 -19.11
CA ASP A 129 -5.97 9.18 -18.28
C ASP A 129 -6.43 7.71 -18.31
N ASP A 130 -5.54 6.80 -18.61
CA ASP A 130 -5.73 5.37 -18.48
C ASP A 130 -5.10 4.86 -17.16
N ILE A 131 -5.29 3.57 -16.84
CA ILE A 131 -4.73 2.97 -15.64
C ILE A 131 -3.20 3.05 -15.65
N GLU A 132 -2.58 2.93 -16.81
CA GLU A 132 -1.13 3.01 -16.97
C GLU A 132 -0.61 4.43 -16.66
N SER A 133 -1.37 5.47 -17.00
CA SER A 133 -1.02 6.85 -16.66
C SER A 133 -1.05 7.08 -15.14
N VAL A 134 -1.98 6.47 -14.42
CA VAL A 134 -2.04 6.56 -12.95
C VAL A 134 -0.83 5.89 -12.31
N VAL A 135 -0.44 4.72 -12.80
CA VAL A 135 0.77 4.02 -12.34
C VAL A 135 2.03 4.84 -12.66
N SER A 136 2.09 5.44 -13.85
CA SER A 136 3.19 6.33 -14.24
C SER A 136 3.28 7.57 -13.35
N LYS A 137 2.14 8.16 -12.95
CA LYS A 137 2.10 9.26 -11.97
C LYS A 137 2.63 8.82 -10.60
N LEU A 138 2.29 7.60 -10.16
CA LEU A 138 2.80 7.05 -8.91
C LEU A 138 4.32 6.83 -8.98
N LEU A 139 4.80 6.26 -10.06
CA LEU A 139 6.23 6.05 -10.29
C LEU A 139 7.02 7.37 -10.32
N ALA A 140 6.49 8.38 -10.98
CA ALA A 140 7.09 9.72 -10.98
C ALA A 140 7.10 10.35 -9.58
N ALA A 141 6.03 10.18 -8.79
CA ALA A 141 5.98 10.62 -7.40
C ALA A 141 6.98 9.90 -6.49
N ALA A 142 7.35 8.67 -6.86
CA ALA A 142 8.38 7.88 -6.19
C ALA A 142 9.82 8.24 -6.65
N GLY A 143 9.98 9.19 -7.57
CA GLY A 143 11.28 9.53 -8.16
C GLY A 143 11.81 8.47 -9.13
N ASN A 144 10.92 7.73 -9.78
CA ASN A 144 11.19 6.58 -10.65
C ASN A 144 11.82 5.37 -9.94
N ASP A 145 11.64 5.30 -8.65
CA ASP A 145 12.03 4.15 -7.83
C ASP A 145 10.84 3.19 -7.73
N VAL A 146 11.00 1.99 -8.31
CA VAL A 146 9.93 0.98 -8.38
C VAL A 146 9.59 0.45 -6.99
N GLU A 147 10.58 0.14 -6.16
CA GLU A 147 10.37 -0.40 -4.81
C GLU A 147 9.62 0.61 -3.92
N LYS A 148 9.97 1.88 -4.05
CA LYS A 148 9.27 2.95 -3.36
C LYS A 148 7.84 3.13 -3.89
N ALA A 149 7.64 3.00 -5.20
CA ALA A 149 6.31 3.09 -5.82
C ALA A 149 5.38 1.95 -5.38
N GLU A 150 5.89 0.73 -5.19
CA GLU A 150 5.12 -0.42 -4.71
C GLU A 150 4.54 -0.22 -3.30
N GLN A 151 5.14 0.65 -2.51
CA GLN A 151 4.66 1.02 -1.17
C GLN A 151 3.70 2.22 -1.20
N GLY A 152 3.44 2.78 -2.39
CA GLY A 152 2.66 3.99 -2.58
C GLY A 152 1.15 3.79 -2.43
N ILE A 153 0.45 4.91 -2.50
CA ILE A 153 -1.01 5.00 -2.42
C ILE A 153 -1.55 5.53 -3.74
N ILE A 154 -2.56 4.86 -4.29
CA ILE A 154 -3.38 5.38 -5.39
C ILE A 154 -4.75 5.75 -4.81
N PHE A 155 -5.15 7.01 -5.00
CA PHE A 155 -6.46 7.51 -4.63
C PHE A 155 -7.26 7.84 -5.88
N ILE A 156 -8.38 7.15 -6.06
CA ILE A 156 -9.30 7.37 -7.18
C ILE A 156 -10.51 8.11 -6.65
N ASP A 157 -10.68 9.36 -7.06
CA ASP A 157 -11.81 10.20 -6.68
C ASP A 157 -12.96 10.10 -7.70
N GLU A 158 -14.14 10.58 -7.33
CA GLU A 158 -15.32 10.70 -8.19
C GLU A 158 -15.84 9.37 -8.78
N ILE A 159 -15.58 8.23 -8.11
CA ILE A 159 -15.96 6.90 -8.60
C ILE A 159 -17.49 6.73 -8.71
N ASP A 160 -18.26 7.47 -7.93
CA ASP A 160 -19.72 7.47 -7.97
C ASP A 160 -20.27 8.06 -9.28
N LYS A 161 -19.52 8.91 -9.95
CA LYS A 161 -19.94 9.54 -11.20
C LYS A 161 -19.92 8.58 -12.39
N ILE A 162 -19.04 7.57 -12.37
CA ILE A 162 -18.99 6.54 -13.40
C ILE A 162 -20.02 5.42 -13.15
N ALA A 163 -20.47 5.25 -11.90
CA ALA A 163 -21.45 4.23 -11.53
C ALA A 163 -22.89 4.55 -11.93
N LYS A 164 -23.17 5.77 -12.39
CA LYS A 164 -24.48 6.14 -12.92
C LYS A 164 -24.68 5.58 -14.34
N LYS A 165 -24.98 4.30 -14.44
CA LYS A 165 -25.67 3.77 -15.61
C LYS A 165 -27.15 4.10 -15.51
N LYS A 166 -27.68 4.59 -16.63
CA LYS A 166 -29.10 4.88 -16.93
C LYS A 166 -30.06 3.78 -16.48
#